data_f3020cc13d76ec8e7a39e023b3e51a72
#
_entry.id   f3020cc13d76ec8e7a39e023b3e51a72
#
_cell.length_a   1.000
_cell.length_b   1.000
_cell.length_c   1.000
_cell.angle_alpha   90.00
_cell.angle_beta   90.00
_cell.angle_gamma   90.00
#
_symmetry.space_group_name_H-M   'P 1'
#
loop_
_entity.id
_entity.type
_entity.pdbx_description
1 polymer ?
#
loop_
_entity_poly.entity_id
_entity_poly.type
_entity_poly.pdbx_seq_one_letter_code
_entity_poly.pdbx_strand_id
1 'polypeptide(L)'
;MDWVLYIPLIILLFLSPKIIRFVLYRKSSYYQITKKPFRKLSKGEVGEYLIWKELKKFEGKGGRFLFNLYVPKPNDETTEIDVVLIHPKGFFVIESKNYNGWIFGSEKNRYWTQTLPMGRGYKSNKEQFYNPLRQNGSHI
;
A
#
# COMPACT_ATOMS: atom_id res chain seq x y z
N MET A 1 -37.09 25.55 -19.81
CA MET A 1 -36.28 25.54 -18.57
C MET A 1 -34.95 24.87 -18.92
N ASP A 2 -33.89 25.68 -19.08
CA ASP A 2 -32.67 25.29 -19.79
C ASP A 2 -31.74 24.44 -18.90
N TRP A 3 -32.13 23.20 -18.68
CA TRP A 3 -31.32 22.21 -17.93
C TRP A 3 -29.91 22.02 -18.54
N VAL A 4 -29.72 22.38 -19.79
CA VAL A 4 -28.41 22.40 -20.47
C VAL A 4 -27.37 23.26 -19.76
N LEU A 5 -27.80 24.35 -19.10
CA LEU A 5 -26.91 25.24 -18.33
C LEU A 5 -26.34 24.60 -17.06
N TYR A 6 -27.00 23.55 -16.54
CA TYR A 6 -26.55 22.84 -15.34
C TYR A 6 -25.56 21.70 -15.65
N ILE A 7 -25.44 21.29 -16.93
CA ILE A 7 -24.50 20.22 -17.35
C ILE A 7 -23.06 20.52 -16.92
N PRO A 8 -22.48 21.70 -17.18
CA PRO A 8 -21.10 21.99 -16.78
C PRO A 8 -20.94 22.01 -15.25
N LEU A 9 -21.96 22.45 -14.51
CA LEU A 9 -21.92 22.43 -13.05
C LEU A 9 -21.94 20.99 -12.49
N ILE A 10 -22.76 20.13 -13.07
CA ILE A 10 -22.82 18.69 -12.73
C ILE A 10 -21.48 18.02 -13.06
N ILE A 11 -20.92 18.28 -14.23
CA ILE A 11 -19.61 17.74 -14.62
C ILE A 11 -18.53 18.21 -13.65
N LEU A 12 -18.52 19.48 -13.26
CA LEU A 12 -17.57 20.04 -12.29
C LEU A 12 -17.72 19.36 -10.90
N LEU A 13 -18.95 19.10 -10.46
CA LEU A 13 -19.23 18.41 -9.20
C LEU A 13 -18.66 16.99 -9.19
N PHE A 14 -18.80 16.24 -10.29
CA PHE A 14 -18.28 14.87 -10.43
C PHE A 14 -16.76 14.81 -10.67
N LEU A 15 -16.17 15.83 -11.29
CA LEU A 15 -14.73 15.90 -11.54
C LEU A 15 -13.95 16.41 -10.33
N SER A 16 -14.55 17.29 -9.51
CA SER A 16 -13.88 17.90 -8.35
C SER A 16 -13.24 16.89 -7.38
N PRO A 17 -13.92 15.79 -6.96
CA PRO A 17 -13.31 14.84 -6.03
C PRO A 17 -12.13 14.08 -6.66
N LYS A 18 -12.14 13.82 -7.97
CA LYS A 18 -11.03 13.18 -8.68
C LYS A 18 -9.83 14.12 -8.78
N ILE A 19 -10.08 15.39 -9.07
CA ILE A 19 -9.05 16.45 -9.15
C ILE A 19 -8.44 16.65 -7.76
N ILE A 20 -9.27 16.77 -6.73
CA ILE A 20 -8.81 16.91 -5.34
C ILE A 20 -7.92 15.71 -4.94
N ARG A 21 -8.37 14.48 -5.20
CA ARG A 21 -7.58 13.27 -4.92
C ARG A 21 -6.25 13.26 -5.67
N PHE A 22 -6.26 13.69 -6.93
CA PHE A 22 -5.05 13.79 -7.73
C PHE A 22 -4.07 14.81 -7.15
N VAL A 23 -4.54 16.01 -6.79
CA VAL A 23 -3.70 17.06 -6.19
C VAL A 23 -3.15 16.61 -4.83
N LEU A 24 -3.99 16.02 -3.97
CA LEU A 24 -3.58 15.50 -2.67
C LEU A 24 -2.54 14.38 -2.80
N TYR A 25 -2.70 13.48 -3.80
CA TYR A 25 -1.71 12.45 -4.08
C TYR A 25 -0.37 13.06 -4.51
N ARG A 26 -0.39 14.03 -5.45
CA ARG A 26 0.81 14.72 -5.95
C ARG A 26 1.56 15.50 -4.85
N LYS A 27 0.85 15.99 -3.85
CA LYS A 27 1.42 16.68 -2.68
C LYS A 27 1.88 15.73 -1.58
N SER A 28 1.57 14.44 -1.66
CA SER A 28 1.94 13.45 -0.66
C SER A 28 3.45 13.19 -0.64
N SER A 29 4.02 12.93 0.54
CA SER A 29 5.42 12.49 0.66
C SER A 29 5.65 11.16 -0.04
N TYR A 30 4.66 10.26 -0.07
CA TYR A 30 4.71 9.04 -0.87
C TYR A 30 5.04 9.33 -2.34
N TYR A 31 4.28 10.24 -2.99
CA TYR A 31 4.57 10.62 -4.37
C TYR A 31 5.93 11.35 -4.50
N GLN A 32 6.28 12.21 -3.54
CA GLN A 32 7.54 12.96 -3.59
C GLN A 32 8.76 12.04 -3.52
N ILE A 33 8.65 10.92 -2.83
CA ILE A 33 9.71 9.92 -2.70
C ILE A 33 9.71 8.97 -3.88
N THR A 34 8.58 8.33 -4.19
CA THR A 34 8.48 7.29 -5.22
C THR A 34 8.45 7.84 -6.64
N LYS A 35 8.00 9.08 -6.83
CA LYS A 35 7.77 9.75 -8.14
C LYS A 35 6.83 8.99 -9.08
N LYS A 36 6.15 7.96 -8.60
CA LYS A 36 5.26 7.12 -9.42
C LYS A 36 3.86 7.72 -9.49
N PRO A 37 3.29 7.93 -10.70
CA PRO A 37 1.89 8.35 -10.86
C PRO A 37 0.94 7.28 -10.32
N PHE A 38 -0.14 7.67 -9.64
CA PHE A 38 -1.10 6.75 -9.01
C PHE A 38 -1.60 5.65 -9.96
N ARG A 39 -1.86 5.98 -11.23
CA ARG A 39 -2.32 5.04 -12.25
C ARG A 39 -1.30 3.97 -12.65
N LYS A 40 -0.02 4.18 -12.30
CA LYS A 40 1.08 3.25 -12.59
C LYS A 40 1.51 2.44 -11.38
N LEU A 41 0.85 2.62 -10.24
CA LEU A 41 1.14 1.81 -9.06
C LEU A 41 0.70 0.36 -9.29
N SER A 42 1.58 -0.57 -8.97
CA SER A 42 1.25 -1.98 -8.84
C SER A 42 0.30 -2.20 -7.66
N LYS A 43 -0.28 -3.40 -7.55
CA LYS A 43 -1.14 -3.76 -6.42
C LYS A 43 -0.40 -3.66 -5.07
N GLY A 44 0.87 -4.05 -5.01
CA GLY A 44 1.73 -3.91 -3.82
C GLY A 44 1.90 -2.45 -3.44
N GLU A 45 2.32 -1.62 -4.39
CA GLU A 45 2.54 -0.18 -4.18
C GLU A 45 1.27 0.59 -3.78
N VAL A 46 0.10 0.12 -4.21
CA VAL A 46 -1.17 0.64 -3.68
C VAL A 46 -1.30 0.32 -2.19
N GLY A 47 -0.88 -0.88 -1.76
CA GLY A 47 -0.83 -1.26 -0.34
C GLY A 47 0.07 -0.34 0.48
N GLU A 48 1.30 -0.09 0.00
CA GLU A 48 2.25 0.85 0.63
C GLU A 48 1.67 2.27 0.74
N TYR A 49 1.04 2.76 -0.34
CA TYR A 49 0.36 4.05 -0.32
C TYR A 49 -0.77 4.12 0.72
N LEU A 50 -1.55 3.04 0.87
CA LEU A 50 -2.61 2.98 1.89
C LEU A 50 -2.02 2.98 3.31
N ILE A 51 -0.93 2.25 3.55
CA ILE A 51 -0.18 2.28 4.82
C ILE A 51 0.29 3.70 5.11
N TRP A 52 0.95 4.34 4.15
CA TRP A 52 1.36 5.74 4.30
C TRP A 52 0.18 6.64 4.63
N LYS A 53 -0.93 6.52 3.93
CA LYS A 53 -2.13 7.35 4.11
C LYS A 53 -2.67 7.28 5.54
N GLU A 54 -2.66 6.10 6.15
CA GLU A 54 -3.07 5.91 7.56
C GLU A 54 -2.05 6.48 8.55
N LEU A 55 -0.76 6.33 8.23
CA LEU A 55 0.33 6.69 9.13
C LEU A 55 0.90 8.11 8.91
N LYS A 56 0.50 8.82 7.85
CA LYS A 56 1.02 10.18 7.53
C LYS A 56 0.89 11.20 8.65
N LYS A 57 -0.05 10.99 9.58
CA LYS A 57 -0.20 11.82 10.79
C LYS A 57 1.07 11.89 11.65
N PHE A 58 1.96 10.91 11.53
CA PHE A 58 3.23 10.89 12.23
C PHE A 58 4.27 11.81 11.61
N GLU A 59 4.12 12.25 10.34
CA GLU A 59 5.01 13.24 9.70
C GLU A 59 4.99 14.58 10.46
N GLY A 60 3.81 15.01 10.90
CA GLY A 60 3.67 16.22 11.75
C GLY A 60 4.28 16.07 13.14
N LYS A 61 4.67 14.85 13.54
CA LYS A 61 5.32 14.53 14.81
C LYS A 61 6.81 14.16 14.65
N GLY A 62 7.43 14.58 13.55
CA GLY A 62 8.83 14.31 13.24
C GLY A 62 9.10 12.98 12.51
N GLY A 63 8.03 12.25 12.13
CA GLY A 63 8.16 11.02 11.36
C GLY A 63 8.65 11.27 9.93
N ARG A 64 9.38 10.28 9.38
CA ARG A 64 9.82 10.25 7.97
C ARG A 64 9.59 8.85 7.42
N PHE A 65 9.15 8.76 6.17
CA PHE A 65 8.92 7.50 5.48
C PHE A 65 10.03 7.21 4.47
N LEU A 66 10.38 5.93 4.36
CA LEU A 66 11.11 5.37 3.23
C LEU A 66 10.26 4.26 2.62
N PHE A 67 10.33 4.08 1.30
CA PHE A 67 9.58 3.08 0.56
C PHE A 67 10.52 2.29 -0.33
N ASN A 68 10.25 1.00 -0.48
CA ASN A 68 11.01 0.08 -1.33
C ASN A 68 12.51 0.17 -1.05
N LEU A 69 12.88 0.03 0.22
CA LEU A 69 14.27 0.09 0.67
C LEU A 69 14.96 -1.25 0.44
N TYR A 70 15.99 -1.27 -0.41
CA TYR A 70 16.80 -2.45 -0.67
C TYR A 70 17.96 -2.49 0.30
N VAL A 71 18.01 -3.55 1.11
CA VAL A 71 19.07 -3.77 2.11
C VAL A 71 19.92 -4.95 1.68
N PRO A 72 21.27 -4.80 1.61
CA PRO A 72 22.17 -5.90 1.28
C PRO A 72 22.17 -6.97 2.36
N LYS A 73 22.27 -8.23 1.95
CA LYS A 73 22.46 -9.39 2.81
C LYS A 73 23.91 -9.87 2.74
N PRO A 74 24.37 -10.68 3.73
CA PRO A 74 25.77 -11.18 3.75
C PRO A 74 26.19 -12.05 2.55
N ASN A 75 25.22 -12.56 1.78
CA ASN A 75 25.44 -13.44 0.63
C ASN A 75 25.33 -12.73 -0.73
N ASP A 76 25.60 -11.43 -0.79
CA ASP A 76 25.43 -10.56 -1.95
C ASP A 76 24.01 -10.48 -2.52
N GLU A 77 23.02 -11.02 -1.81
CA GLU A 77 21.60 -10.82 -2.11
C GLU A 77 21.12 -9.50 -1.52
N THR A 78 19.95 -9.05 -1.97
CA THR A 78 19.23 -7.94 -1.37
C THR A 78 17.88 -8.39 -0.84
N THR A 79 17.40 -7.73 0.20
CA THR A 79 16.02 -7.84 0.63
C THR A 79 15.35 -6.48 0.47
N GLU A 80 14.11 -6.50 0.03
CA GLU A 80 13.29 -5.29 -0.07
C GLU A 80 12.45 -5.14 1.19
N ILE A 81 12.42 -3.93 1.73
CA ILE A 81 11.54 -3.51 2.83
C ILE A 81 10.53 -2.55 2.24
N ASP A 82 9.25 -2.89 2.31
CA ASP A 82 8.19 -2.14 1.64
C ASP A 82 8.06 -0.73 2.21
N VAL A 83 7.96 -0.59 3.54
CA VAL A 83 7.79 0.70 4.21
C VAL A 83 8.60 0.76 5.50
N VAL A 84 9.37 1.81 5.67
CA VAL A 84 10.03 2.15 6.95
C VAL A 84 9.52 3.50 7.41
N LEU A 85 9.02 3.57 8.65
CA LEU A 85 8.71 4.81 9.33
C LEU A 85 9.79 5.08 10.39
N ILE A 86 10.57 6.13 10.16
CA ILE A 86 11.54 6.67 11.11
C ILE A 86 10.82 7.71 11.95
N HIS A 87 10.78 7.52 13.27
CA HIS A 87 10.08 8.41 14.19
C HIS A 87 10.94 8.63 15.44
N PRO A 88 10.81 9.75 16.17
CA PRO A 88 11.56 9.96 17.44
C PRO A 88 11.40 8.83 18.48
N LYS A 89 10.37 8.02 18.37
CA LYS A 89 10.13 6.85 19.23
C LYS A 89 10.78 5.55 18.73
N GLY A 90 11.42 5.56 17.55
CA GLY A 90 12.08 4.38 16.99
C GLY A 90 11.85 4.19 15.49
N PHE A 91 12.38 3.07 14.98
CA PHE A 91 12.21 2.61 13.61
C PHE A 91 11.07 1.59 13.56
N PHE A 92 10.16 1.78 12.63
CA PHE A 92 9.04 0.87 12.40
C PHE A 92 9.17 0.30 11.00
N VAL A 93 9.48 -0.99 10.92
CA VAL A 93 9.55 -1.75 9.67
C VAL A 93 8.18 -2.38 9.41
N ILE A 94 7.64 -2.16 8.22
CA ILE A 94 6.27 -2.55 7.88
C ILE A 94 6.30 -3.31 6.55
N GLU A 95 5.84 -4.55 6.59
CA GLU A 95 5.64 -5.40 5.42
C GLU A 95 4.20 -5.22 4.91
N SER A 96 4.05 -4.94 3.62
CA SER A 96 2.76 -4.69 2.97
C SER A 96 2.25 -5.92 2.23
N LYS A 97 1.05 -6.39 2.55
CA LYS A 97 0.38 -7.48 1.83
C LYS A 97 -1.01 -7.02 1.40
N ASN A 98 -1.12 -6.49 0.18
CA ASN A 98 -2.38 -6.03 -0.40
C ASN A 98 -3.08 -7.16 -1.16
N TYR A 99 -3.54 -8.17 -0.42
CA TYR A 99 -4.21 -9.35 -0.94
C TYR A 99 -5.73 -9.21 -0.91
N ASN A 100 -6.41 -9.92 -1.82
CA ASN A 100 -7.87 -10.04 -1.85
C ASN A 100 -8.30 -11.38 -1.24
N GLY A 101 -9.59 -11.49 -0.86
CA GLY A 101 -10.15 -12.73 -0.34
C GLY A 101 -9.80 -12.98 1.12
N TRP A 102 -9.70 -14.26 1.48
CA TRP A 102 -9.47 -14.69 2.86
C TRP A 102 -8.01 -15.10 3.05
N ILE A 103 -7.43 -14.72 4.17
CA ILE A 103 -6.06 -15.07 4.55
C ILE A 103 -6.12 -15.97 5.78
N PHE A 104 -5.44 -17.10 5.69
CA PHE A 104 -5.31 -18.09 6.77
C PHE A 104 -3.84 -18.34 7.08
N GLY A 105 -3.49 -18.28 8.36
CA GLY A 105 -2.15 -18.55 8.85
C GLY A 105 -1.98 -18.16 10.31
N SER A 106 -0.89 -18.61 10.90
CA SER A 106 -0.46 -18.26 12.25
C SER A 106 1.02 -17.90 12.24
N GLU A 107 1.53 -17.29 13.33
CA GLU A 107 2.96 -16.97 13.47
C GLU A 107 3.87 -18.19 13.36
N LYS A 108 3.37 -19.39 13.76
CA LYS A 108 4.11 -20.66 13.71
C LYS A 108 4.26 -21.20 12.29
N ASN A 109 3.34 -20.87 11.37
CA ASN A 109 3.37 -21.35 10.00
C ASN A 109 4.46 -20.65 9.20
N ARG A 110 5.22 -21.39 8.38
CA ARG A 110 6.19 -20.82 7.44
C ARG A 110 5.49 -20.10 6.28
N TYR A 111 4.37 -20.63 5.83
CA TYR A 111 3.56 -20.08 4.75
C TYR A 111 2.13 -19.84 5.23
N TRP A 112 1.54 -18.78 4.74
CA TRP A 112 0.13 -18.47 4.89
C TRP A 112 -0.59 -18.73 3.59
N THR A 113 -1.91 -18.92 3.64
CA THR A 113 -2.73 -19.24 2.48
C THR A 113 -3.71 -18.11 2.20
N GLN A 114 -3.68 -17.60 0.98
CA GLN A 114 -4.72 -16.75 0.43
C GLN A 114 -5.76 -17.65 -0.26
N THR A 115 -7.05 -17.38 -0.03
CA THR A 115 -8.16 -18.08 -0.68
C THR A 115 -9.05 -17.07 -1.40
N LEU A 116 -9.15 -17.20 -2.72
CA LEU A 116 -9.98 -16.37 -3.56
C LEU A 116 -11.26 -17.12 -3.93
N PRO A 117 -12.47 -16.55 -3.68
CA PRO A 117 -13.71 -17.15 -4.17
C PRO A 117 -13.80 -17.04 -5.68
N MET A 118 -14.07 -18.15 -6.36
CA MET A 118 -14.21 -18.21 -7.83
C MET A 118 -15.68 -18.22 -8.30
N GLY A 119 -16.59 -17.55 -7.57
CA GLY A 119 -18.01 -17.48 -7.87
C GLY A 119 -18.84 -18.63 -7.27
N ARG A 120 -20.17 -18.58 -7.45
CA ARG A 120 -21.08 -19.60 -6.93
C ARG A 120 -20.83 -20.95 -7.62
N GLY A 121 -20.51 -21.99 -6.83
CA GLY A 121 -20.33 -23.38 -7.32
C GLY A 121 -18.93 -23.73 -7.80
N TYR A 122 -17.97 -22.81 -7.82
CA TYR A 122 -16.57 -23.07 -8.18
C TYR A 122 -15.70 -23.30 -6.95
N LYS A 123 -14.67 -24.17 -7.10
CA LYS A 123 -13.65 -24.35 -6.06
C LYS A 123 -12.89 -23.04 -5.87
N SER A 124 -12.61 -22.69 -4.61
CA SER A 124 -11.78 -21.56 -4.29
C SER A 124 -10.34 -21.77 -4.79
N ASN A 125 -9.75 -20.75 -5.40
CA ASN A 125 -8.31 -20.77 -5.68
C ASN A 125 -7.54 -20.50 -4.39
N LYS A 126 -6.53 -21.34 -4.08
CA LYS A 126 -5.67 -21.22 -2.90
C LYS A 126 -4.24 -21.00 -3.35
N GLU A 127 -3.64 -19.94 -2.84
CA GLU A 127 -2.24 -19.59 -3.10
C GLU A 127 -1.50 -19.46 -1.77
N GLN A 128 -0.28 -20.00 -1.71
CA GLN A 128 0.57 -19.86 -0.54
C GLN A 128 1.55 -18.69 -0.73
N PHE A 129 1.79 -17.97 0.35
CA PHE A 129 2.82 -16.92 0.40
C PHE A 129 3.58 -17.00 1.72
N TYR A 130 4.80 -16.46 1.72
CA TYR A 130 5.65 -16.50 2.89
C TYR A 130 5.03 -15.69 4.05
N ASN A 131 5.15 -16.20 5.26
CA ASN A 131 4.59 -15.59 6.47
C ASN A 131 5.15 -14.17 6.66
N PRO A 132 4.32 -13.11 6.58
CA PRO A 132 4.78 -11.74 6.67
C PRO A 132 5.37 -11.36 8.03
N LEU A 133 4.97 -12.04 9.11
CA LEU A 133 5.59 -11.82 10.43
C LEU A 133 7.04 -12.32 10.45
N ARG A 134 7.31 -13.46 9.82
CA ARG A 134 8.68 -13.98 9.68
C ARG A 134 9.50 -13.16 8.71
N GLN A 135 8.88 -12.70 7.62
CA GLN A 135 9.53 -11.81 6.66
C GLN A 135 9.98 -10.52 7.35
N ASN A 136 9.07 -9.87 8.07
CA ASN A 136 9.36 -8.64 8.80
C ASN A 136 10.42 -8.85 9.88
N GLY A 137 10.38 -9.97 10.62
CA GLY A 137 11.40 -10.31 11.61
C GLY A 137 12.81 -10.55 11.02
N SER A 138 12.91 -10.85 9.72
CA SER A 138 14.20 -10.99 9.05
C SER A 138 14.78 -9.66 8.55
N HIS A 139 14.03 -8.56 8.66
CA HIS A 139 14.46 -7.20 8.28
C HIS A 139 15.01 -6.39 9.48
N ILE A 140 14.86 -6.92 10.69
CA ILE A 140 15.32 -6.32 11.95
C ILE A 140 16.58 -7.02 12.42
#